data_779fbf26de0fc3d672aa7d61bb150901
#
_entry.id   779fbf26de0fc3d672aa7d61bb150901
#
_cell.length_a   1.000
_cell.length_b   1.000
_cell.length_c   1.000
_cell.angle_alpha   90.00
_cell.angle_beta   90.00
_cell.angle_gamma   90.00
#
_symmetry.space_group_name_H-M   'P 1'
#
loop_
_entity.id
_entity.type
_entity.pdbx_description
1 polymer ?
#
loop_
_entity_poly.entity_id
_entity_poly.type
_entity_poly.pdbx_seq_one_letter_code
_entity_poly.pdbx_strand_id
1 'polypeptide(L)'
;LGDVYKRQDKIQVLTPMQRGIVGAANLNLSLQEALNPSGPSLNRGGYTYRQADRVMQVRNNYDKEVFNGDLGYVESVNTEDRTLTVDFDGRSVEYDVTELDELTLAYATTIHKAQGSEYPIVVLPVLMTHYVMLQRNLIYTGITRAKKICVLIGATKALACAIRNQAVLKRNTKLKERLNPALNT
;
A
#
# COMPACT_ATOMS: atom_id res chain seq x y z
N LEU A 1 7.61 -11.38 21.41
CA LEU A 1 6.82 -10.43 20.60
C LEU A 1 7.72 -9.58 19.70
N GLY A 2 8.86 -9.05 20.18
CA GLY A 2 9.74 -8.18 19.36
C GLY A 2 10.29 -8.77 18.07
N ASP A 3 10.44 -10.10 17.95
CA ASP A 3 10.96 -10.74 16.73
C ASP A 3 9.92 -10.87 15.60
N VAL A 4 8.64 -10.91 15.93
CA VAL A 4 7.57 -10.99 14.93
C VAL A 4 7.43 -9.64 14.21
N TYR A 5 7.52 -8.53 14.93
CA TYR A 5 7.46 -7.17 14.36
C TYR A 5 8.62 -6.92 13.39
N LYS A 6 9.85 -7.25 13.78
CA LYS A 6 11.04 -7.12 12.92
C LYS A 6 10.99 -7.93 11.63
N ARG A 7 10.10 -8.94 11.54
CA ARG A 7 9.89 -9.73 10.31
C ARG A 7 8.84 -9.10 9.41
N GLN A 8 7.83 -8.44 9.98
CA GLN A 8 6.78 -7.76 9.20
C GLN A 8 7.31 -6.56 8.44
N ASP A 9 8.30 -5.84 8.96
CA ASP A 9 8.96 -4.71 8.28
C ASP A 9 9.57 -5.08 6.92
N LYS A 10 9.88 -6.37 6.75
CA LYS A 10 10.56 -6.86 5.54
C LYS A 10 9.61 -7.26 4.43
N ILE A 11 8.33 -7.46 4.73
CA ILE A 11 7.35 -8.00 3.79
C ILE A 11 6.27 -6.96 3.52
N GLN A 12 6.02 -6.71 2.24
CA GLN A 12 4.90 -5.88 1.79
C GLN A 12 4.05 -6.65 0.80
N VAL A 13 2.75 -6.71 1.06
CA VAL A 13 1.78 -7.19 0.07
C VAL A 13 1.41 -6.04 -0.85
N LEU A 14 1.57 -6.23 -2.16
CA LEU A 14 1.17 -5.27 -3.19
C LEU A 14 0.07 -5.88 -4.03
N THR A 15 -0.99 -5.12 -4.30
CA THR A 15 -2.10 -5.59 -5.13
C THR A 15 -2.41 -4.59 -6.25
N PRO A 16 -2.90 -5.04 -7.40
CA PRO A 16 -3.31 -4.15 -8.48
C PRO A 16 -4.48 -3.23 -8.15
N MET A 17 -5.35 -3.62 -7.21
CA MET A 17 -6.64 -2.99 -6.97
C MET A 17 -6.85 -2.58 -5.50
N GLN A 18 -7.63 -1.50 -5.29
CA GLN A 18 -8.04 -1.08 -3.95
C GLN A 18 -9.22 -1.91 -3.42
N ARG A 19 -10.18 -2.24 -4.30
CA ARG A 19 -11.44 -2.95 -3.95
C ARG A 19 -11.43 -4.37 -4.51
N GLY A 20 -12.36 -5.20 -4.02
CA GLY A 20 -12.51 -6.61 -4.42
C GLY A 20 -11.90 -7.59 -3.43
N ILE A 21 -12.11 -8.88 -3.64
CA ILE A 21 -11.71 -9.97 -2.72
C ILE A 21 -10.20 -9.90 -2.41
N VAL A 22 -9.38 -9.63 -3.41
CA VAL A 22 -7.91 -9.51 -3.29
C VAL A 22 -7.46 -8.06 -3.48
N GLY A 23 -8.36 -7.11 -3.21
CA GLY A 23 -8.04 -5.67 -3.15
C GLY A 23 -7.38 -5.29 -1.84
N ALA A 24 -6.64 -4.18 -1.83
CA ALA A 24 -5.89 -3.73 -0.65
C ALA A 24 -6.77 -3.59 0.60
N ALA A 25 -7.99 -3.07 0.45
CA ALA A 25 -8.90 -2.90 1.57
C ALA A 25 -9.25 -4.24 2.26
N ASN A 26 -9.67 -5.24 1.49
CA ASN A 26 -10.04 -6.55 2.03
C ASN A 26 -8.82 -7.34 2.53
N LEU A 27 -7.69 -7.26 1.83
CA LEU A 27 -6.45 -7.88 2.26
C LEU A 27 -5.96 -7.31 3.59
N ASN A 28 -6.10 -6.01 3.82
CA ASN A 28 -5.73 -5.40 5.09
C ASN A 28 -6.54 -5.96 6.25
N LEU A 29 -7.85 -6.11 6.10
CA LEU A 29 -8.70 -6.70 7.14
C LEU A 29 -8.34 -8.16 7.39
N SER A 30 -8.16 -8.94 6.34
CA SER A 30 -7.81 -10.37 6.46
C SER A 30 -6.43 -10.57 7.08
N LEU A 31 -5.45 -9.74 6.70
CA LEU A 31 -4.09 -9.80 7.24
C LEU A 31 -4.04 -9.31 8.67
N GLN A 32 -4.77 -8.26 9.02
CA GLN A 32 -4.88 -7.79 10.40
C GLN A 32 -5.45 -8.91 11.29
N GLU A 33 -6.55 -9.54 10.87
CA GLU A 33 -7.17 -10.63 11.65
C GLU A 33 -6.24 -11.83 11.81
N ALA A 34 -5.43 -12.15 10.79
CA ALA A 34 -4.49 -13.26 10.83
C ALA A 34 -3.22 -12.97 11.64
N LEU A 35 -2.71 -11.73 11.59
CA LEU A 35 -1.41 -11.36 12.15
C LEU A 35 -1.52 -10.62 13.49
N ASN A 36 -2.61 -9.89 13.71
CA ASN A 36 -2.84 -9.05 14.88
C ASN A 36 -4.33 -9.11 15.29
N PRO A 37 -4.85 -10.29 15.72
CA PRO A 37 -6.28 -10.51 15.92
C PRO A 37 -6.86 -9.79 17.15
N SER A 38 -6.02 -9.37 18.11
CA SER A 38 -6.47 -8.83 19.39
C SER A 38 -5.51 -7.79 19.95
N GLY A 39 -5.99 -6.97 20.87
CA GLY A 39 -5.23 -5.95 21.56
C GLY A 39 -6.03 -4.67 21.80
N PRO A 40 -5.45 -3.72 22.55
CA PRO A 40 -6.03 -2.39 22.70
C PRO A 40 -6.28 -1.77 21.32
N SER A 41 -7.46 -1.18 21.13
CA SER A 41 -7.85 -0.68 19.80
C SER A 41 -8.76 0.53 19.88
N LEU A 42 -8.73 1.35 18.80
CA LEU A 42 -9.68 2.42 18.54
C LEU A 42 -10.38 2.17 17.19
N ASN A 43 -11.63 2.58 17.12
CA ASN A 43 -12.47 2.43 15.93
C ASN A 43 -12.74 3.79 15.30
N ARG A 44 -12.52 3.90 13.98
CA ARG A 44 -12.85 5.10 13.21
C ARG A 44 -13.15 4.75 11.75
N GLY A 45 -14.22 5.31 11.19
CA GLY A 45 -14.51 5.19 9.76
C GLY A 45 -14.70 3.76 9.24
N GLY A 46 -15.13 2.82 10.09
CA GLY A 46 -15.27 1.40 9.74
C GLY A 46 -13.97 0.58 9.82
N TYR A 47 -12.88 1.21 10.27
CA TYR A 47 -11.62 0.53 10.56
C TYR A 47 -11.38 0.44 12.06
N THR A 48 -10.76 -0.67 12.47
CA THR A 48 -10.23 -0.89 13.82
C THR A 48 -8.72 -0.77 13.74
N TYR A 49 -8.14 0.13 14.53
CA TYR A 49 -6.69 0.27 14.66
C TYR A 49 -6.26 -0.35 15.98
N ARG A 50 -5.43 -1.36 15.94
CA ARG A 50 -4.91 -2.10 17.09
C ARG A 50 -3.45 -1.74 17.35
N GLN A 51 -3.03 -1.83 18.58
CA GLN A 51 -1.59 -1.75 18.89
C GLN A 51 -0.82 -2.76 18.03
N ALA A 52 0.31 -2.34 17.49
CA ALA A 52 1.15 -3.08 16.55
C ALA A 52 0.62 -3.22 15.13
N ASP A 53 -0.50 -2.62 14.77
CA ASP A 53 -0.92 -2.56 13.38
C ASP A 53 0.07 -1.77 12.53
N ARG A 54 0.24 -2.24 11.30
CA ARG A 54 0.95 -1.48 10.28
C ARG A 54 -0.01 -0.52 9.59
N VAL A 55 0.36 0.76 9.58
CA VAL A 55 -0.48 1.84 9.05
C VAL A 55 0.28 2.70 8.05
N MET A 56 -0.47 3.46 7.25
CA MET A 56 0.06 4.43 6.30
C MET A 56 -0.69 5.73 6.48
N GLN A 57 0.04 6.84 6.50
CA GLN A 57 -0.51 8.18 6.40
C GLN A 57 -1.09 8.39 5.00
N VAL A 58 -2.30 8.93 4.89
CA VAL A 58 -2.99 9.14 3.60
C VAL A 58 -3.18 10.60 3.23
N ARG A 59 -2.73 11.51 4.09
CA ARG A 59 -2.74 12.97 3.87
C ARG A 59 -1.42 13.55 4.34
N ASN A 60 -1.01 14.69 3.76
CA ASN A 60 0.11 15.43 4.32
C ASN A 60 -0.36 16.18 5.56
N ASN A 61 0.38 16.02 6.66
CA ASN A 61 0.19 16.77 7.89
C ASN A 61 1.51 17.45 8.24
N TYR A 62 1.61 18.73 7.92
CA TYR A 62 2.85 19.51 8.08
C TYR A 62 3.15 19.81 9.56
N ASP A 63 2.13 19.91 10.38
CA ASP A 63 2.28 20.19 11.82
C ASP A 63 2.89 18.99 12.54
N LYS A 64 2.55 17.79 12.10
CA LYS A 64 3.09 16.53 12.61
C LYS A 64 4.29 16.02 11.81
N GLU A 65 4.66 16.73 10.73
CA GLU A 65 5.75 16.37 9.80
C GLU A 65 5.62 14.94 9.23
N VAL A 66 4.40 14.49 8.95
CA VAL A 66 4.10 13.22 8.30
C VAL A 66 3.42 13.44 6.97
N PHE A 67 3.75 12.60 6.00
CA PHE A 67 3.34 12.81 4.62
C PHE A 67 2.57 11.62 4.05
N ASN A 68 1.77 11.89 3.03
CA ASN A 68 1.02 10.85 2.35
C ASN A 68 1.97 9.78 1.78
N GLY A 69 1.78 8.54 2.23
CA GLY A 69 2.61 7.39 1.87
C GLY A 69 3.58 6.95 2.97
N ASP A 70 3.78 7.76 4.01
CA ASP A 70 4.62 7.36 5.15
C ASP A 70 4.02 6.14 5.84
N LEU A 71 4.87 5.15 6.08
CA LEU A 71 4.51 3.90 6.74
C LEU A 71 4.96 3.94 8.21
N GLY A 72 4.09 3.47 9.09
CA GLY A 72 4.41 3.38 10.51
C GLY A 72 3.74 2.19 11.19
N TYR A 73 4.02 2.05 12.47
CA TYR A 73 3.42 1.04 13.34
C TYR A 73 2.72 1.71 14.51
N VAL A 74 1.54 1.21 14.85
CA VAL A 74 0.83 1.66 16.05
C VAL A 74 1.62 1.22 17.28
N GLU A 75 2.29 2.16 17.93
CA GLU A 75 3.12 1.93 19.10
C GLU A 75 2.28 1.70 20.35
N SER A 76 1.26 2.54 20.54
CA SER A 76 0.36 2.45 21.69
C SER A 76 -1.06 2.91 21.34
N VAL A 77 -2.01 2.43 22.12
CA VAL A 77 -3.42 2.82 22.05
C VAL A 77 -3.90 3.16 23.45
N ASN A 78 -4.31 4.40 23.66
CA ASN A 78 -4.97 4.85 24.87
C ASN A 78 -6.48 4.91 24.64
N THR A 79 -7.21 3.96 25.25
CA THR A 79 -8.67 3.87 25.09
C THR A 79 -9.41 4.86 25.97
N GLU A 80 -8.80 5.36 27.06
CA GLU A 80 -9.40 6.35 27.98
C GLU A 80 -9.39 7.74 27.34
N ASP A 81 -8.21 8.18 26.88
CA ASP A 81 -8.03 9.48 26.23
C ASP A 81 -8.42 9.44 24.74
N ARG A 82 -8.69 8.24 24.20
CA ARG A 82 -9.05 8.00 22.81
C ARG A 82 -7.96 8.49 21.84
N THR A 83 -6.71 8.28 22.20
CA THR A 83 -5.55 8.61 21.38
C THR A 83 -4.78 7.36 20.95
N LEU A 84 -4.02 7.50 19.88
CA LEU A 84 -3.21 6.43 19.28
C LEU A 84 -1.86 7.03 18.88
N THR A 85 -0.77 6.37 19.25
CA THR A 85 0.58 6.78 18.83
C THR A 85 1.09 5.87 17.73
N VAL A 86 1.63 6.47 16.68
CA VAL A 86 2.26 5.74 15.55
C VAL A 86 3.74 6.08 15.52
N ASP A 87 4.58 5.06 15.46
CA ASP A 87 6.01 5.21 15.17
C ASP A 87 6.24 5.21 13.65
N PHE A 88 6.74 6.33 13.11
CA PHE A 88 7.21 6.48 11.74
C PHE A 88 8.74 6.54 11.73
N ASP A 89 9.39 5.38 11.61
CA ASP A 89 10.86 5.24 11.54
C ASP A 89 11.60 5.93 12.72
N GLY A 90 11.12 5.71 13.95
CA GLY A 90 11.71 6.26 15.20
C GLY A 90 11.15 7.62 15.60
N ARG A 91 10.13 8.12 14.90
CA ARG A 91 9.38 9.31 15.27
C ARG A 91 7.98 8.95 15.70
N SER A 92 7.69 9.07 17.00
CA SER A 92 6.36 8.82 17.56
C SER A 92 5.45 10.02 17.33
N VAL A 93 4.29 9.79 16.73
CA VAL A 93 3.27 10.80 16.41
C VAL A 93 1.94 10.39 17.02
N GLU A 94 1.35 11.27 17.82
CA GLU A 94 0.05 11.04 18.44
C GLU A 94 -1.10 11.51 17.54
N TYR A 95 -2.16 10.73 17.51
CA TYR A 95 -3.42 10.99 16.81
C TYR A 95 -4.58 10.91 17.78
N ASP A 96 -5.43 11.92 17.79
CA ASP A 96 -6.76 11.82 18.36
C ASP A 96 -7.65 10.94 17.49
N VAL A 97 -8.69 10.33 18.09
CA VAL A 97 -9.63 9.47 17.34
C VAL A 97 -10.28 10.18 16.17
N THR A 98 -10.41 11.49 16.20
CA THR A 98 -10.98 12.30 15.10
C THR A 98 -10.03 12.42 13.91
N GLU A 99 -8.73 12.26 14.13
CA GLU A 99 -7.67 12.34 13.12
C GLU A 99 -7.35 10.98 12.48
N LEU A 100 -7.92 9.87 12.99
CA LEU A 100 -7.63 8.53 12.46
C LEU A 100 -8.09 8.31 11.01
N ASP A 101 -8.86 9.22 10.43
CA ASP A 101 -9.16 9.22 9.00
C ASP A 101 -7.97 9.66 8.12
N GLU A 102 -6.90 10.17 8.74
CA GLU A 102 -5.60 10.39 8.08
C GLU A 102 -4.77 9.11 7.95
N LEU A 103 -5.18 8.04 8.62
CA LEU A 103 -4.50 6.74 8.60
C LEU A 103 -5.28 5.69 7.83
N THR A 104 -4.58 4.68 7.34
CA THR A 104 -5.17 3.44 6.81
C THR A 104 -4.29 2.26 7.17
N LEU A 105 -4.89 1.07 7.31
CA LEU A 105 -4.10 -0.15 7.45
C LEU A 105 -3.20 -0.36 6.22
N ALA A 106 -1.98 -0.84 6.43
CA ALA A 106 -0.96 -0.94 5.40
C ALA A 106 -0.23 -2.29 5.34
N TYR A 107 -0.84 -3.37 5.82
CA TYR A 107 -0.37 -4.74 5.56
C TYR A 107 -0.32 -5.03 4.06
N ALA A 108 -1.31 -4.53 3.33
CA ALA A 108 -1.37 -4.52 1.88
C ALA A 108 -1.59 -3.11 1.35
N THR A 109 -0.89 -2.76 0.25
CA THR A 109 -1.09 -1.49 -0.46
C THR A 109 -1.27 -1.72 -1.95
N THR A 110 -1.76 -0.72 -2.68
CA THR A 110 -1.79 -0.85 -4.14
C THR A 110 -0.40 -0.62 -4.74
N ILE A 111 -0.13 -1.26 -5.88
CA ILE A 111 1.13 -1.06 -6.63
C ILE A 111 1.35 0.43 -6.93
N HIS A 112 0.28 1.19 -7.20
CA HIS A 112 0.36 2.63 -7.45
C HIS A 112 0.82 3.42 -6.22
N LYS A 113 0.29 3.11 -5.04
CA LYS A 113 0.72 3.77 -3.78
C LYS A 113 2.14 3.38 -3.37
N ALA A 114 2.63 2.23 -3.80
CA ALA A 114 3.98 1.77 -3.55
C ALA A 114 5.02 2.35 -4.53
N GLN A 115 4.62 3.20 -5.48
CA GLN A 115 5.56 3.86 -6.38
C GLN A 115 6.51 4.77 -5.59
N GLY A 116 7.81 4.64 -5.86
CA GLY A 116 8.87 5.35 -5.12
C GLY A 116 9.39 4.59 -3.90
N SER A 117 8.62 3.65 -3.35
CA SER A 117 9.05 2.84 -2.20
C SER A 117 9.68 1.52 -2.67
N GLU A 118 10.54 0.94 -1.82
CA GLU A 118 11.16 -0.36 -2.04
C GLU A 118 11.11 -1.19 -0.77
N TYR A 119 10.91 -2.50 -0.93
CA TYR A 119 10.72 -3.43 0.18
C TYR A 119 11.69 -4.62 0.04
N PRO A 120 12.23 -5.16 1.13
CA PRO A 120 13.07 -6.35 1.06
C PRO A 120 12.37 -7.54 0.39
N ILE A 121 11.10 -7.76 0.73
CA ILE A 121 10.27 -8.84 0.19
C ILE A 121 8.92 -8.27 -0.23
N VAL A 122 8.50 -8.58 -1.45
CA VAL A 122 7.17 -8.24 -1.98
C VAL A 122 6.38 -9.51 -2.23
N VAL A 123 5.13 -9.52 -1.79
CA VAL A 123 4.14 -10.54 -2.14
C VAL A 123 3.11 -9.90 -3.07
N LEU A 124 2.97 -10.45 -4.27
CA LEU A 124 2.13 -9.88 -5.32
C LEU A 124 1.09 -10.91 -5.80
N PRO A 125 -0.19 -10.81 -5.39
CA PRO A 125 -1.26 -11.63 -5.94
C PRO A 125 -1.58 -11.23 -7.38
N VAL A 126 -1.54 -12.21 -8.29
CA VAL A 126 -1.81 -12.06 -9.73
C VAL A 126 -2.93 -13.01 -10.14
N LEU A 127 -4.17 -12.51 -10.13
CA LEU A 127 -5.38 -13.30 -10.34
C LEU A 127 -6.19 -12.78 -11.54
N MET A 128 -6.93 -13.68 -12.17
CA MET A 128 -7.81 -13.29 -13.31
C MET A 128 -8.91 -12.30 -12.90
N THR A 129 -9.29 -12.25 -11.64
CA THR A 129 -10.21 -11.22 -11.11
C THR A 129 -9.68 -9.79 -11.26
N HIS A 130 -8.37 -9.65 -11.44
CA HIS A 130 -7.70 -8.36 -11.71
C HIS A 130 -7.62 -8.03 -13.21
N TYR A 131 -8.37 -8.71 -14.09
CA TYR A 131 -8.21 -8.67 -15.57
C TYR A 131 -8.04 -7.25 -16.13
N VAL A 132 -8.86 -6.30 -15.69
CA VAL A 132 -8.80 -4.89 -16.16
C VAL A 132 -7.46 -4.23 -15.83
N MET A 133 -6.83 -4.63 -14.72
CA MET A 133 -5.56 -4.08 -14.24
C MET A 133 -4.35 -4.96 -14.60
N LEU A 134 -4.57 -6.12 -15.23
CA LEU A 134 -3.48 -7.01 -15.67
C LEU A 134 -2.77 -6.43 -16.89
N GLN A 135 -1.89 -5.48 -16.65
CA GLN A 135 -1.03 -4.83 -17.63
C GLN A 135 0.44 -5.12 -17.32
N ARG A 136 1.23 -5.29 -18.37
CA ARG A 136 2.66 -5.59 -18.27
C ARG A 136 3.42 -4.59 -17.41
N ASN A 137 3.19 -3.30 -17.63
CA ASN A 137 3.82 -2.21 -16.90
C ASN A 137 3.47 -2.23 -15.41
N LEU A 138 2.21 -2.55 -15.04
CA LEU A 138 1.80 -2.60 -13.65
C LEU A 138 2.46 -3.76 -12.91
N ILE A 139 2.48 -4.96 -13.50
CA ILE A 139 3.17 -6.12 -12.91
C ILE A 139 4.67 -5.86 -12.79
N TYR A 140 5.29 -5.29 -13.83
CA TYR A 140 6.68 -4.88 -13.78
C TYR A 140 6.96 -3.91 -12.62
N THR A 141 6.13 -2.87 -12.48
CA THR A 141 6.23 -1.91 -11.36
C THR A 141 6.16 -2.63 -10.01
N GLY A 142 5.21 -3.55 -9.83
CA GLY A 142 5.08 -4.32 -8.59
C GLY A 142 6.32 -5.17 -8.30
N ILE A 143 6.84 -5.89 -9.29
CA ILE A 143 8.04 -6.74 -9.15
C ILE A 143 9.26 -5.90 -8.78
N THR A 144 9.45 -4.75 -9.42
CA THR A 144 10.61 -3.87 -9.17
C THR A 144 10.57 -3.16 -7.81
N ARG A 145 9.50 -3.30 -7.02
CA ARG A 145 9.48 -2.86 -5.62
C ARG A 145 10.22 -3.80 -4.68
N ALA A 146 10.53 -5.02 -5.11
CA ALA A 146 11.26 -6.00 -4.31
C ALA A 146 12.77 -5.81 -4.44
N LYS A 147 13.46 -5.57 -3.30
CA LYS A 147 14.93 -5.51 -3.25
C LYS A 147 15.59 -6.89 -3.32
N LYS A 148 14.95 -7.91 -2.71
CA LYS A 148 15.55 -9.24 -2.55
C LYS A 148 14.69 -10.35 -3.14
N ILE A 149 13.41 -10.39 -2.73
CA ILE A 149 12.50 -11.49 -3.09
C ILE A 149 11.16 -10.92 -3.53
N CYS A 150 10.66 -11.39 -4.68
CA CYS A 150 9.29 -11.17 -5.10
C CYS A 150 8.57 -12.51 -5.20
N VAL A 151 7.51 -12.67 -4.41
CA VAL A 151 6.65 -13.86 -4.41
C VAL A 151 5.38 -13.54 -5.19
N LEU A 152 5.19 -14.19 -6.34
CA LEU A 152 3.97 -14.10 -7.13
C LEU A 152 2.99 -15.20 -6.68
N ILE A 153 1.78 -14.82 -6.27
CA ILE A 153 0.74 -15.75 -5.85
C ILE A 153 -0.43 -15.67 -6.83
N GLY A 154 -0.74 -16.77 -7.51
CA GLY A 154 -1.87 -16.80 -8.43
C GLY A 154 -1.74 -17.79 -9.57
N ALA A 155 -2.56 -17.59 -10.61
CA ALA A 155 -2.58 -18.47 -11.76
C ALA A 155 -1.57 -18.04 -12.82
N THR A 156 -0.79 -18.96 -13.37
CA THR A 156 0.13 -18.74 -14.50
C THR A 156 -0.58 -18.10 -15.69
N LYS A 157 -1.87 -18.44 -15.91
CA LYS A 157 -2.70 -17.83 -16.96
C LYS A 157 -2.88 -16.32 -16.74
N ALA A 158 -3.05 -15.86 -15.50
CA ALA A 158 -3.19 -14.43 -15.18
C ALA A 158 -1.89 -13.68 -15.46
N LEU A 159 -0.76 -14.26 -15.07
CA LEU A 159 0.56 -13.69 -15.35
C LEU A 159 0.81 -13.61 -16.87
N ALA A 160 0.54 -14.68 -17.61
CA ALA A 160 0.67 -14.69 -19.07
C ALA A 160 -0.23 -13.64 -19.75
N CYS A 161 -1.46 -13.46 -19.25
CA CYS A 161 -2.36 -12.40 -19.71
C CYS A 161 -1.74 -11.02 -19.48
N ALA A 162 -1.23 -10.77 -18.27
CA ALA A 162 -0.62 -9.48 -17.92
C ALA A 162 0.62 -9.17 -18.79
N ILE A 163 1.48 -10.16 -19.04
CA ILE A 163 2.68 -10.00 -19.88
C ILE A 163 2.33 -9.66 -21.31
N ARG A 164 1.26 -10.27 -21.86
CA ARG A 164 0.80 -10.02 -23.23
C ARG A 164 0.07 -8.68 -23.37
N ASN A 165 -0.56 -8.20 -22.31
CA ASN A 165 -1.29 -6.95 -22.33
C ASN A 165 -0.34 -5.75 -22.27
N GLN A 166 -0.06 -5.18 -23.43
CA GLN A 166 0.77 -3.98 -23.61
C GLN A 166 -0.09 -2.73 -23.86
N ALA A 167 -1.36 -2.75 -23.51
CA ALA A 167 -2.25 -1.62 -23.67
C ALA A 167 -1.74 -0.43 -22.84
N VAL A 168 -0.92 0.38 -23.46
CA VAL A 168 -0.55 1.70 -22.94
C VAL A 168 -1.69 2.63 -23.31
N LEU A 169 -2.31 3.26 -22.31
CA LEU A 169 -3.22 4.38 -22.58
C LEU A 169 -2.48 5.41 -23.42
N LYS A 170 -2.90 5.57 -24.69
CA LYS A 170 -2.33 6.59 -25.56
C LYS A 170 -2.51 7.94 -24.90
N ARG A 171 -1.41 8.52 -24.44
CA ARG A 171 -1.45 9.88 -23.89
C ARG A 171 -1.71 10.84 -25.06
N ASN A 172 -2.88 11.46 -25.08
CA ASN A 172 -3.24 12.50 -26.05
C ASN A 172 -2.58 13.85 -25.68
N THR A 173 -1.25 13.86 -25.56
CA THR A 173 -0.52 15.09 -25.19
C THR A 173 -0.42 16.09 -26.33
N LYS A 174 -0.67 15.68 -27.59
CA LYS A 174 -0.42 16.45 -28.82
C LYS A 174 1.02 17.03 -28.90
N LEU A 175 1.92 16.52 -28.04
CA LEU A 175 3.29 17.04 -27.96
C LEU A 175 4.01 16.90 -29.31
N LYS A 176 3.87 15.75 -29.98
CA LYS A 176 4.45 15.51 -31.31
C LYS A 176 3.94 16.52 -32.35
N GLU A 177 2.62 16.80 -32.32
CA GLU A 177 2.00 17.77 -33.24
C GLU A 177 2.45 19.20 -32.95
N ARG A 178 2.70 19.54 -31.67
CA ARG A 178 3.19 20.86 -31.26
C ARG A 178 4.67 21.07 -31.52
N LEU A 179 5.47 20.02 -31.49
CA LEU A 179 6.91 20.08 -31.77
C LEU A 179 7.23 20.09 -33.27
N ASN A 180 6.41 19.43 -34.10
CA ASN A 180 6.62 19.39 -35.56
C ASN A 180 6.64 20.76 -36.25
N PRO A 181 5.76 21.74 -35.92
CA PRO A 181 5.87 23.09 -36.50
C PRO A 181 7.17 23.80 -36.12
N ALA A 182 7.71 23.54 -34.93
CA ALA A 182 8.96 24.18 -34.45
C ALA A 182 10.24 23.59 -35.08
N LEU A 183 10.14 22.41 -35.69
CA LEU A 183 11.27 21.74 -36.37
C LEU A 183 11.33 22.05 -37.86
N ASN A 184 10.30 22.67 -38.42
CA ASN A 184 10.16 23.02 -39.84
C ASN A 184 10.33 24.53 -40.13
N THR A 185 10.78 25.31 -39.15
CA THR A 185 11.24 26.69 -39.26
C THR A 185 12.73 26.74 -39.00
#